data_2d1820aed4685cf8126480f40d736d42
#
_entry.id   2d1820aed4685cf8126480f40d736d42
#
_cell.length_a   1.000
_cell.length_b   1.000
_cell.length_c   1.000
_cell.angle_alpha   90.00
_cell.angle_beta   90.00
_cell.angle_gamma   90.00
#
_symmetry.space_group_name_H-M   'P 1'
#
loop_
_entity.id
_entity.type
_entity.pdbx_description
1 polymer ?
#
loop_
_entity_poly.entity_id
_entity_poly.type
_entity_poly.pdbx_seq_one_letter_code
_entity_poly.pdbx_strand_id
1 'polypeptide(L)'
;TIRVVGTDPRASTVHWRVTEPSGRQVVVEIVEQQVKIHENPLGVLTNSPELTWHLTNLNNYVNLVSGSVPQREIGILKLHAFGGGSGLHGLPGDMTPPSRFIRAAFLQSTAPQLETTEETVVQAFHILNNFDIPPGIQFSEPELVPDMPSATQVTIATDLANQRLYYRTMYNSAIRCVDIKQIDFDRVVFHAQALDIEHREPIEMVEIY
;
A
#
# COMPACT_ATOMS: atom_id res chain seq x y z
N THR A 1 -21.57 -9.32 16.15
CA THR A 1 -21.91 -10.16 14.98
C THR A 1 -21.92 -9.25 13.75
N ILE A 2 -21.05 -9.51 12.79
CA ILE A 2 -21.05 -8.79 11.51
C ILE A 2 -22.04 -9.51 10.60
N ARG A 3 -22.99 -8.75 10.03
CA ARG A 3 -23.91 -9.25 9.02
C ARG A 3 -23.70 -8.43 7.75
N VAL A 4 -23.37 -9.10 6.64
CA VAL A 4 -23.36 -8.44 5.34
C VAL A 4 -24.80 -8.30 4.85
N VAL A 5 -25.25 -7.07 4.73
CA VAL A 5 -26.57 -6.74 4.22
C VAL A 5 -26.36 -5.90 2.97
N GLY A 6 -26.40 -6.51 1.83
CA GLY A 6 -26.26 -5.78 0.57
C GLY A 6 -26.40 -6.72 -0.62
N THR A 7 -26.90 -6.16 -1.69
CA THR A 7 -27.11 -6.87 -2.96
C THR A 7 -26.01 -6.56 -3.99
N ASP A 8 -24.98 -5.75 -3.62
CA ASP A 8 -23.90 -5.44 -4.54
C ASP A 8 -22.97 -6.67 -4.67
N PRO A 9 -22.92 -7.31 -5.84
CA PRO A 9 -22.04 -8.46 -6.05
C PRO A 9 -20.56 -8.16 -5.79
N ARG A 10 -20.14 -6.90 -5.89
CA ARG A 10 -18.75 -6.47 -5.63
C ARG A 10 -18.40 -6.52 -4.16
N ALA A 11 -19.37 -6.47 -3.25
CA ALA A 11 -19.12 -6.55 -1.82
C ALA A 11 -18.44 -7.87 -1.42
N SER A 12 -18.62 -8.95 -2.17
CA SER A 12 -17.97 -10.25 -1.97
C SER A 12 -16.54 -10.32 -2.51
N THR A 13 -16.08 -9.28 -3.22
CA THR A 13 -14.74 -9.26 -3.83
C THR A 13 -13.78 -8.30 -3.13
N VAL A 14 -14.24 -7.60 -2.09
CA VAL A 14 -13.44 -6.65 -1.33
C VAL A 14 -13.05 -7.21 0.02
N HIS A 15 -11.89 -6.76 0.49
CA HIS A 15 -11.36 -7.07 1.81
C HIS A 15 -11.32 -5.78 2.62
N TRP A 16 -11.66 -5.88 3.91
CA TRP A 16 -11.62 -4.72 4.81
C TRP A 16 -10.54 -4.93 5.85
N ARG A 17 -9.68 -3.94 6.00
CA ARG A 17 -8.76 -3.85 7.12
C ARG A 17 -9.32 -2.91 8.17
N VAL A 18 -9.42 -3.39 9.39
CA VAL A 18 -9.80 -2.59 10.55
C VAL A 18 -8.60 -2.50 11.47
N THR A 19 -8.22 -1.29 11.82
CA THR A 19 -7.06 -0.99 12.69
C THR A 19 -7.54 -0.16 13.86
N GLU A 20 -7.11 -0.50 15.06
CA GLU A 20 -7.37 0.28 16.27
C GLU A 20 -6.10 1.02 16.75
N PRO A 21 -6.24 2.04 17.62
CA PRO A 21 -5.09 2.85 18.09
C PRO A 21 -4.01 2.04 18.82
N SER A 22 -4.33 0.86 19.36
CA SER A 22 -3.35 -0.05 19.96
C SER A 22 -2.38 -0.67 18.94
N GLY A 23 -2.66 -0.51 17.62
CA GLY A 23 -1.94 -1.13 16.53
C GLY A 23 -2.45 -2.53 16.16
N ARG A 24 -3.43 -3.07 16.89
CA ARG A 24 -4.07 -4.32 16.50
C ARG A 24 -4.83 -4.16 15.19
N GLN A 25 -4.71 -5.14 14.32
CA GLN A 25 -5.32 -5.10 12.99
C GLN A 25 -6.03 -6.42 12.70
N VAL A 26 -7.22 -6.32 12.15
CA VAL A 26 -7.97 -7.46 11.64
C VAL A 26 -8.34 -7.24 10.18
N VAL A 27 -8.47 -8.35 9.47
CA VAL A 27 -9.00 -8.38 8.11
C VAL A 27 -10.34 -9.09 8.12
N VAL A 28 -11.31 -8.47 7.48
CA VAL A 28 -12.63 -9.06 7.26
C VAL A 28 -12.77 -9.37 5.78
N GLU A 29 -13.06 -10.61 5.45
CA GLU A 29 -13.20 -11.13 4.09
C GLU A 29 -14.51 -11.87 3.94
N ILE A 30 -15.06 -11.88 2.74
CA ILE A 30 -16.19 -12.73 2.37
C ILE A 30 -15.67 -13.79 1.41
N VAL A 31 -15.52 -15.00 1.92
CA VAL A 31 -15.04 -16.15 1.16
C VAL A 31 -16.13 -17.22 1.15
N GLU A 32 -16.53 -17.66 -0.04
CA GLU A 32 -17.60 -18.65 -0.22
C GLU A 32 -18.89 -18.27 0.53
N GLN A 33 -19.28 -17.01 0.43
CA GLN A 33 -20.45 -16.42 1.11
C GLN A 33 -20.38 -16.42 2.65
N GLN A 34 -19.24 -16.71 3.22
CA GLN A 34 -19.01 -16.67 4.66
C GLN A 34 -18.12 -15.49 5.02
N VAL A 35 -18.49 -14.80 6.10
CA VAL A 35 -17.66 -13.75 6.68
C VAL A 35 -16.56 -14.41 7.50
N LYS A 36 -15.31 -14.19 7.09
CA LYS A 36 -14.11 -14.62 7.82
C LYS A 36 -13.44 -13.39 8.44
N ILE A 37 -12.96 -13.52 9.66
CA ILE A 37 -12.21 -12.47 10.36
C ILE A 37 -10.88 -13.06 10.80
N HIS A 38 -9.81 -12.42 10.36
CA HIS A 38 -8.46 -12.88 10.65
C HIS A 38 -7.67 -11.79 11.38
N GLU A 39 -6.88 -12.15 12.38
CA GLU A 39 -5.82 -11.26 12.86
C GLU A 39 -4.81 -11.04 11.72
N ASN A 40 -4.37 -9.80 11.57
CA ASN A 40 -3.40 -9.44 10.54
C ASN A 40 -2.01 -9.21 11.18
N PRO A 41 -1.16 -10.23 11.23
CA PRO A 41 0.11 -10.15 11.95
C PRO A 41 1.14 -9.23 11.30
N LEU A 42 0.96 -8.94 10.01
CA LEU A 42 1.90 -8.10 9.24
C LEU A 42 1.35 -6.70 8.94
N GLY A 43 0.05 -6.45 9.18
CA GLY A 43 -0.57 -5.19 8.79
C GLY A 43 -0.66 -4.96 7.28
N VAL A 44 -0.41 -5.97 6.46
CA VAL A 44 -0.47 -5.92 5.00
C VAL A 44 -1.76 -6.53 4.50
N LEU A 45 -2.39 -5.87 3.53
CA LEU A 45 -3.55 -6.37 2.83
C LEU A 45 -3.49 -5.96 1.36
N THR A 46 -3.83 -6.88 0.48
CA THR A 46 -4.04 -6.64 -0.95
C THR A 46 -5.38 -7.23 -1.39
N ASN A 47 -5.56 -7.46 -2.67
CA ASN A 47 -6.76 -8.09 -3.22
C ASN A 47 -6.68 -9.62 -3.12
N SER A 48 -7.59 -10.32 -3.81
CA SER A 48 -7.58 -11.79 -3.89
C SER A 48 -6.20 -12.36 -4.29
N PRO A 49 -5.84 -13.55 -3.77
CA PRO A 49 -6.61 -14.43 -2.89
C PRO A 49 -6.80 -13.92 -1.46
N GLU A 50 -7.38 -14.74 -0.58
CA GLU A 50 -7.60 -14.42 0.83
C GLU A 50 -6.28 -14.24 1.63
N LEU A 51 -6.35 -13.55 2.76
CA LEU A 51 -5.19 -13.25 3.60
C LEU A 51 -4.37 -14.51 3.97
N THR A 52 -5.05 -15.58 4.34
CA THR A 52 -4.39 -16.83 4.75
C THR A 52 -3.56 -17.46 3.62
N TRP A 53 -4.01 -17.33 2.39
CA TRP A 53 -3.24 -17.74 1.22
C TRP A 53 -1.98 -16.86 1.06
N HIS A 54 -2.12 -15.55 1.18
CA HIS A 54 -0.98 -14.63 1.08
C HIS A 54 0.07 -14.92 2.15
N LEU A 55 -0.35 -15.15 3.39
CA LEU A 55 0.55 -15.52 4.49
C LEU A 55 1.28 -16.84 4.22
N THR A 56 0.58 -17.83 3.66
CA THR A 56 1.18 -19.10 3.26
C THR A 56 2.19 -18.92 2.13
N ASN A 57 1.86 -18.09 1.13
CA ASN A 57 2.74 -17.80 0.00
C ASN A 57 4.07 -17.13 0.39
N LEU A 58 4.13 -16.42 1.52
CA LEU A 58 5.38 -15.84 2.02
C LEU A 58 6.48 -16.88 2.22
N ASN A 59 6.14 -18.15 2.48
CA ASN A 59 7.14 -19.21 2.62
C ASN A 59 7.99 -19.43 1.36
N ASN A 60 7.48 -19.07 0.18
CA ASN A 60 8.25 -19.14 -1.06
C ASN A 60 9.34 -18.07 -1.14
N TYR A 61 9.32 -17.09 -0.22
CA TYR A 61 10.20 -15.90 -0.22
C TYR A 61 11.06 -15.81 1.05
N VAL A 62 11.23 -16.90 1.75
CA VAL A 62 12.06 -16.99 2.98
C VAL A 62 13.52 -16.60 2.73
N ASN A 63 13.96 -16.61 1.48
CA ASN A 63 15.30 -16.21 1.05
C ASN A 63 15.49 -14.69 1.00
N LEU A 64 14.43 -13.90 1.04
CA LEU A 64 14.54 -12.44 1.00
C LEU A 64 15.10 -11.92 2.33
N VAL A 65 16.16 -11.14 2.23
CA VAL A 65 16.81 -10.48 3.37
C VAL A 65 17.15 -9.04 3.00
N SER A 66 17.20 -8.16 4.00
CA SER A 66 17.68 -6.79 3.78
C SER A 66 19.21 -6.77 3.54
N GLY A 67 19.68 -5.82 2.73
CA GLY A 67 21.09 -5.67 2.43
C GLY A 67 21.60 -6.65 1.40
N SER A 68 22.83 -7.11 1.56
CA SER A 68 23.51 -7.98 0.61
C SER A 68 23.70 -9.40 1.14
N VAL A 69 23.55 -10.38 0.27
CA VAL A 69 23.93 -11.76 0.60
C VAL A 69 25.43 -11.91 0.72
N PRO A 70 25.92 -12.82 1.58
CA PRO A 70 27.35 -13.09 1.71
C PRO A 70 27.94 -13.67 0.42
N GLN A 71 29.25 -13.52 0.27
CA GLN A 71 30.00 -14.16 -0.81
C GLN A 71 29.84 -15.68 -0.74
N ARG A 72 29.85 -16.31 -1.91
CA ARG A 72 29.69 -17.77 -2.05
C ARG A 72 30.69 -18.33 -3.05
N GLU A 73 31.15 -19.56 -2.82
CA GLU A 73 31.95 -20.31 -3.76
C GLU A 73 31.16 -21.46 -4.40
N ILE A 74 31.32 -21.62 -5.70
CA ILE A 74 30.81 -22.78 -6.45
C ILE A 74 31.96 -23.37 -7.23
N GLY A 75 32.48 -24.51 -6.79
CA GLY A 75 33.72 -25.07 -7.31
C GLY A 75 34.87 -24.11 -7.06
N ILE A 76 35.53 -23.68 -8.13
CA ILE A 76 36.64 -22.72 -8.08
C ILE A 76 36.20 -21.25 -8.26
N LEU A 77 34.92 -21.02 -8.52
CA LEU A 77 34.37 -19.68 -8.78
C LEU A 77 34.00 -18.99 -7.47
N LYS A 78 34.54 -17.80 -7.26
CA LYS A 78 34.15 -16.91 -6.16
C LYS A 78 33.05 -15.96 -6.66
N LEU A 79 31.86 -16.06 -6.07
CA LEU A 79 30.72 -15.24 -6.41
C LEU A 79 30.61 -14.07 -5.43
N HIS A 80 30.44 -12.89 -5.95
CA HIS A 80 30.27 -11.65 -5.20
C HIS A 80 28.93 -11.00 -5.59
N ALA A 81 28.28 -10.38 -4.61
CA ALA A 81 27.09 -9.58 -4.87
C ALA A 81 27.44 -8.34 -5.70
N PHE A 82 26.60 -7.98 -6.67
CA PHE A 82 26.72 -6.72 -7.40
C PHE A 82 26.00 -5.61 -6.62
N GLY A 83 26.74 -4.86 -5.81
CA GLY A 83 26.21 -3.75 -5.03
C GLY A 83 25.36 -4.16 -3.82
N GLY A 84 24.72 -3.18 -3.20
CA GLY A 84 23.76 -3.37 -2.10
C GLY A 84 22.44 -3.95 -2.61
N GLY A 85 21.69 -4.59 -1.68
CA GLY A 85 20.33 -5.07 -1.99
C GLY A 85 20.26 -6.41 -2.74
N SER A 86 21.35 -7.16 -2.84
CA SER A 86 21.33 -8.50 -3.47
C SER A 86 20.46 -9.50 -2.69
N GLY A 87 20.18 -9.24 -1.42
CA GLY A 87 19.22 -10.01 -0.63
C GLY A 87 17.77 -9.88 -1.11
N LEU A 88 17.47 -8.90 -1.97
CA LEU A 88 16.17 -8.72 -2.61
C LEU A 88 15.98 -9.53 -3.90
N HIS A 89 16.97 -10.34 -4.27
CA HIS A 89 16.87 -11.15 -5.50
C HIS A 89 15.68 -12.10 -5.42
N GLY A 90 14.75 -11.97 -6.38
CA GLY A 90 13.49 -12.70 -6.40
C GLY A 90 12.30 -11.95 -5.78
N LEU A 91 12.51 -10.72 -5.26
CA LEU A 91 11.39 -9.85 -4.88
C LEU A 91 10.53 -9.57 -6.12
N PRO A 92 9.24 -9.96 -6.15
CA PRO A 92 8.43 -9.84 -7.35
C PRO A 92 8.09 -8.38 -7.66
N GLY A 93 8.23 -7.98 -8.93
CA GLY A 93 8.06 -6.59 -9.36
C GLY A 93 6.73 -6.28 -10.04
N ASP A 94 5.92 -7.28 -10.38
CA ASP A 94 4.64 -7.08 -11.07
C ASP A 94 3.55 -6.51 -10.15
N MET A 95 2.43 -6.10 -10.76
CA MET A 95 1.34 -5.41 -10.07
C MET A 95 0.22 -6.33 -9.58
N THR A 96 0.40 -7.66 -9.66
CA THR A 96 -0.59 -8.60 -9.14
C THR A 96 -0.71 -8.54 -7.62
N PRO A 97 -1.87 -8.86 -7.04
CA PRO A 97 -2.05 -8.85 -5.59
C PRO A 97 -1.02 -9.71 -4.83
N PRO A 98 -0.68 -10.94 -5.25
CA PRO A 98 0.36 -11.74 -4.60
C PRO A 98 1.72 -11.04 -4.56
N SER A 99 2.15 -10.48 -5.68
CA SER A 99 3.44 -9.79 -5.79
C SER A 99 3.48 -8.52 -4.96
N ARG A 100 2.41 -7.74 -4.96
CA ARG A 100 2.28 -6.56 -4.09
C ARG A 100 2.30 -6.93 -2.61
N PHE A 101 1.67 -8.04 -2.22
CA PHE A 101 1.67 -8.51 -0.83
C PHE A 101 3.09 -8.81 -0.35
N ILE A 102 3.86 -9.57 -1.14
CA ILE A 102 5.26 -9.89 -0.80
C ILE A 102 6.10 -8.62 -0.65
N ARG A 103 6.02 -7.69 -1.63
CA ARG A 103 6.75 -6.43 -1.54
C ARG A 103 6.37 -5.62 -0.31
N ALA A 104 5.06 -5.49 -0.02
CA ALA A 104 4.59 -4.72 1.12
C ALA A 104 5.06 -5.33 2.44
N ALA A 105 4.94 -6.65 2.60
CA ALA A 105 5.40 -7.36 3.80
C ALA A 105 6.89 -7.16 4.02
N PHE A 106 7.70 -7.29 2.97
CA PHE A 106 9.14 -7.13 3.06
C PHE A 106 9.53 -5.68 3.36
N LEU A 107 9.03 -4.70 2.58
CA LEU A 107 9.40 -3.29 2.75
C LEU A 107 8.95 -2.74 4.10
N GLN A 108 7.77 -3.16 4.59
CA GLN A 108 7.30 -2.75 5.90
C GLN A 108 8.15 -3.36 7.03
N SER A 109 8.49 -4.65 6.94
CA SER A 109 9.26 -5.34 7.98
C SER A 109 10.70 -4.86 8.10
N THR A 110 11.26 -4.27 7.04
CA THR A 110 12.62 -3.73 7.00
C THR A 110 12.68 -2.21 7.21
N ALA A 111 11.52 -1.55 7.33
CA ALA A 111 11.46 -0.11 7.55
C ALA A 111 12.09 0.27 8.90
N PRO A 112 12.91 1.33 8.96
CA PRO A 112 13.47 1.79 10.21
C PRO A 112 12.37 2.37 11.13
N GLN A 113 12.58 2.28 12.43
CA GLN A 113 11.81 3.05 13.40
C GLN A 113 12.32 4.49 13.38
N LEU A 114 11.41 5.46 13.20
CA LEU A 114 11.74 6.86 13.09
C LEU A 114 11.24 7.61 14.33
N GLU A 115 11.86 8.75 14.64
CA GLU A 115 11.61 9.48 15.89
C GLU A 115 10.35 10.33 15.82
N THR A 116 10.01 10.86 14.64
CA THR A 116 8.88 11.78 14.48
C THR A 116 7.77 11.20 13.61
N THR A 117 6.56 11.70 13.82
CA THR A 117 5.39 11.37 13.00
C THR A 117 5.61 11.79 11.55
N GLU A 118 6.17 12.95 11.32
CA GLU A 118 6.42 13.51 9.99
C GLU A 118 7.38 12.62 9.19
N GLU A 119 8.49 12.20 9.81
CA GLU A 119 9.43 11.27 9.18
C GLU A 119 8.76 9.92 8.87
N THR A 120 7.97 9.41 9.81
CA THR A 120 7.23 8.15 9.64
C THR A 120 6.23 8.24 8.48
N VAL A 121 5.52 9.35 8.36
CA VAL A 121 4.59 9.61 7.25
C VAL A 121 5.34 9.67 5.91
N VAL A 122 6.45 10.39 5.84
CA VAL A 122 7.28 10.47 4.63
C VAL A 122 7.80 9.08 4.25
N GLN A 123 8.29 8.31 5.22
CA GLN A 123 8.73 6.93 5.00
C GLN A 123 7.60 6.04 4.49
N ALA A 124 6.39 6.19 5.02
CA ALA A 124 5.22 5.45 4.54
C ALA A 124 4.95 5.76 3.05
N PHE A 125 5.04 7.02 2.63
CA PHE A 125 4.91 7.39 1.21
C PHE A 125 6.06 6.85 0.36
N HIS A 126 7.30 6.78 0.85
CA HIS A 126 8.40 6.11 0.15
C HIS A 126 8.14 4.63 -0.07
N ILE A 127 7.57 3.93 0.92
CA ILE A 127 7.16 2.54 0.76
C ILE A 127 6.03 2.44 -0.26
N LEU A 128 5.01 3.28 -0.15
CA LEU A 128 3.83 3.27 -1.01
C LEU A 128 4.16 3.61 -2.47
N ASN A 129 5.25 4.35 -2.75
CA ASN A 129 5.74 4.58 -4.11
C ASN A 129 6.03 3.28 -4.89
N ASN A 130 6.34 2.19 -4.20
CA ASN A 130 6.59 0.89 -4.82
C ASN A 130 5.30 0.21 -5.33
N PHE A 131 4.16 0.81 -5.08
CA PHE A 131 2.83 0.31 -5.45
C PHE A 131 2.09 1.27 -6.38
N ASP A 132 2.71 2.36 -6.79
CA ASP A 132 2.14 3.27 -7.76
C ASP A 132 2.03 2.58 -9.12
N ILE A 133 0.83 2.57 -9.66
CA ILE A 133 0.51 1.99 -10.96
C ILE A 133 0.40 3.17 -11.95
N PRO A 134 1.37 3.33 -12.86
CA PRO A 134 1.27 4.34 -13.91
C PRO A 134 0.16 4.01 -14.91
N PRO A 135 -0.45 5.01 -15.55
CA PRO A 135 -1.44 4.78 -16.59
C PRO A 135 -0.94 3.84 -17.68
N GLY A 136 -1.80 2.94 -18.14
CA GLY A 136 -1.55 2.04 -19.27
C GLY A 136 -0.82 0.73 -18.96
N ILE A 137 -0.35 0.50 -17.73
CA ILE A 137 0.41 -0.72 -17.41
C ILE A 137 -0.48 -1.89 -16.95
N GLN A 138 -1.65 -1.61 -16.38
CA GLN A 138 -2.46 -2.61 -15.70
C GLN A 138 -3.46 -3.31 -16.63
N PHE A 139 -4.08 -2.56 -17.54
CA PHE A 139 -5.10 -3.07 -18.46
C PHE A 139 -4.74 -2.69 -19.90
N SER A 140 -5.04 -3.60 -20.81
CA SER A 140 -4.99 -3.34 -22.25
C SER A 140 -6.14 -2.40 -22.67
N GLU A 141 -5.98 -1.69 -23.78
CA GLU A 141 -7.00 -0.73 -24.26
C GLU A 141 -8.44 -1.29 -24.30
N PRO A 142 -8.71 -2.52 -24.74
CA PRO A 142 -10.07 -3.05 -24.75
C PRO A 142 -10.68 -3.26 -23.38
N GLU A 143 -9.86 -3.28 -22.31
CA GLU A 143 -10.28 -3.51 -20.92
C GLU A 143 -10.45 -2.21 -20.13
N LEU A 144 -10.12 -1.06 -20.75
CA LEU A 144 -10.24 0.23 -20.09
C LEU A 144 -11.71 0.59 -19.86
N VAL A 145 -12.01 1.00 -18.64
CA VAL A 145 -13.32 1.57 -18.30
C VAL A 145 -13.28 3.05 -18.66
N PRO A 146 -14.23 3.55 -19.47
CA PRO A 146 -14.34 4.98 -19.78
C PRO A 146 -14.36 5.81 -18.49
N ASP A 147 -13.68 6.93 -18.49
CA ASP A 147 -13.58 7.90 -17.39
C ASP A 147 -12.95 7.40 -16.09
N MET A 148 -12.41 6.18 -16.07
CA MET A 148 -11.68 5.65 -14.92
C MET A 148 -10.23 5.38 -15.31
N PRO A 149 -9.27 6.21 -14.88
CA PRO A 149 -7.86 5.94 -15.14
C PRO A 149 -7.43 4.60 -14.52
N SER A 150 -6.82 3.75 -15.32
CA SER A 150 -6.19 2.51 -14.86
C SER A 150 -4.83 2.85 -14.23
N ALA A 151 -4.86 3.50 -13.07
CA ALA A 151 -3.69 4.03 -12.39
C ALA A 151 -3.96 4.16 -10.88
N THR A 152 -2.92 4.37 -10.09
CA THR A 152 -3.06 4.78 -8.70
C THR A 152 -3.55 6.22 -8.65
N GLN A 153 -4.82 6.41 -8.33
CA GLN A 153 -5.47 7.74 -8.34
C GLN A 153 -5.18 8.52 -7.06
N VAL A 154 -5.11 7.84 -5.92
CA VAL A 154 -4.85 8.43 -4.61
C VAL A 154 -4.04 7.48 -3.74
N THR A 155 -3.09 8.04 -2.99
CA THR A 155 -2.32 7.34 -1.97
C THR A 155 -2.59 8.00 -0.63
N ILE A 156 -2.92 7.20 0.40
CA ILE A 156 -3.34 7.69 1.70
C ILE A 156 -2.49 7.05 2.80
N ALA A 157 -2.11 7.86 3.78
CA ALA A 157 -1.56 7.40 5.07
C ALA A 157 -2.37 8.01 6.21
N THR A 158 -2.72 7.21 7.21
CA THR A 158 -3.52 7.65 8.36
C THR A 158 -2.70 7.54 9.63
N ASP A 159 -2.55 8.66 10.33
CA ASP A 159 -2.03 8.73 11.70
C ASP A 159 -3.21 8.63 12.67
N LEU A 160 -3.39 7.44 13.23
CA LEU A 160 -4.49 7.18 14.15
C LEU A 160 -4.30 7.88 15.50
N ALA A 161 -3.06 8.06 15.95
CA ALA A 161 -2.76 8.68 17.24
C ALA A 161 -3.10 10.17 17.23
N ASN A 162 -2.74 10.86 16.16
CA ASN A 162 -3.01 12.29 16.00
C ASN A 162 -4.30 12.59 15.25
N GLN A 163 -5.00 11.57 14.75
CA GLN A 163 -6.24 11.70 13.97
C GLN A 163 -6.02 12.56 12.71
N ARG A 164 -4.97 12.27 11.96
CA ARG A 164 -4.61 12.96 10.72
C ARG A 164 -4.66 12.01 9.55
N LEU A 165 -5.15 12.50 8.42
CA LEU A 165 -5.15 11.79 7.15
C LEU A 165 -4.24 12.54 6.18
N TYR A 166 -3.20 11.86 5.73
CA TYR A 166 -2.27 12.38 4.74
C TYR A 166 -2.58 11.74 3.39
N TYR A 167 -2.51 12.52 2.32
CA TYR A 167 -2.79 12.01 1.00
C TYR A 167 -2.02 12.75 -0.09
N ARG A 168 -1.87 12.10 -1.22
CA ARG A 168 -1.47 12.67 -2.49
C ARG A 168 -2.33 12.04 -3.59
N THR A 169 -2.38 12.66 -4.74
CA THR A 169 -3.16 12.18 -5.89
C THR A 169 -2.28 11.98 -7.11
N MET A 170 -2.83 11.40 -8.17
CA MET A 170 -2.13 11.29 -9.45
C MET A 170 -1.88 12.63 -10.12
N TYR A 171 -2.53 13.69 -9.67
CA TYR A 171 -2.42 15.05 -10.21
C TYR A 171 -1.63 16.00 -9.31
N ASN A 172 -1.27 15.58 -8.11
CA ASN A 172 -0.47 16.35 -7.19
C ASN A 172 0.29 15.44 -6.23
N SER A 173 1.59 15.34 -6.44
CA SER A 173 2.50 14.49 -5.67
C SER A 173 2.84 15.05 -4.29
N ALA A 174 2.54 16.31 -4.01
CA ALA A 174 2.73 16.91 -2.69
C ALA A 174 1.85 16.23 -1.65
N ILE A 175 2.44 15.88 -0.50
CA ILE A 175 1.70 15.30 0.61
C ILE A 175 0.87 16.38 1.28
N ARG A 176 -0.44 16.19 1.32
CA ARG A 176 -1.41 17.08 1.97
C ARG A 176 -1.99 16.40 3.20
N CYS A 177 -2.39 17.19 4.19
CA CYS A 177 -2.88 16.69 5.47
C CYS A 177 -4.26 17.26 5.78
N VAL A 178 -5.16 16.39 6.24
CA VAL A 178 -6.44 16.75 6.87
C VAL A 178 -6.33 16.42 8.35
N ASP A 179 -6.49 17.41 9.21
CA ASP A 179 -6.59 17.21 10.65
C ASP A 179 -8.06 16.99 11.02
N ILE A 180 -8.41 15.75 11.31
CA ILE A 180 -9.79 15.32 11.60
C ILE A 180 -10.33 15.98 12.86
N LYS A 181 -9.45 16.36 13.82
CA LYS A 181 -9.84 17.06 15.05
C LYS A 181 -10.43 18.45 14.81
N GLN A 182 -10.17 19.04 13.63
CA GLN A 182 -10.72 20.34 13.26
C GLN A 182 -12.16 20.25 12.73
N ILE A 183 -12.68 19.05 12.52
CA ILE A 183 -14.02 18.82 12.02
C ILE A 183 -14.98 18.72 13.21
N ASP A 184 -15.93 19.65 13.29
CA ASP A 184 -17.03 19.59 14.27
C ASP A 184 -18.13 18.64 13.72
N PHE A 185 -18.01 17.35 14.05
CA PHE A 185 -18.93 16.32 13.58
C PHE A 185 -20.36 16.49 14.10
N ASP A 186 -20.58 17.24 15.18
CA ASP A 186 -21.92 17.51 15.69
C ASP A 186 -22.65 18.59 14.88
N ARG A 187 -21.92 19.42 14.16
CA ARG A 187 -22.45 20.56 13.40
C ARG A 187 -22.28 20.44 11.90
N VAL A 188 -21.36 19.58 11.44
CA VAL A 188 -21.10 19.46 10.01
C VAL A 188 -22.29 18.83 9.31
N VAL A 189 -22.87 19.56 8.39
CA VAL A 189 -23.72 18.98 7.36
C VAL A 189 -22.80 18.36 6.31
N PHE A 190 -23.25 17.30 5.63
CA PHE A 190 -22.47 16.66 4.57
C PHE A 190 -21.82 17.71 3.67
N HIS A 191 -20.48 17.63 3.55
CA HIS A 191 -19.69 18.49 2.70
C HIS A 191 -18.78 17.62 1.84
N ALA A 192 -18.70 17.92 0.56
CA ALA A 192 -17.80 17.28 -0.38
C ALA A 192 -17.02 18.33 -1.16
N GLN A 193 -15.73 18.12 -1.32
CA GLN A 193 -14.89 18.94 -2.19
C GLN A 193 -13.95 18.06 -3.00
N ALA A 194 -13.55 18.55 -4.17
CA ALA A 194 -12.54 17.88 -4.97
C ALA A 194 -11.19 17.85 -4.23
N LEU A 195 -10.49 16.73 -4.32
CA LEU A 195 -9.11 16.62 -3.79
C LEU A 195 -8.14 17.50 -4.57
N ASP A 196 -8.38 17.66 -5.87
CA ASP A 196 -7.64 18.56 -6.76
C ASP A 196 -8.60 19.47 -7.53
N ILE A 197 -8.29 20.74 -7.57
CA ILE A 197 -9.02 21.73 -8.38
C ILE A 197 -8.59 21.61 -9.86
N GLU A 198 -7.31 21.36 -10.06
CA GLU A 198 -6.72 21.17 -11.39
C GLU A 198 -6.20 19.74 -11.52
N HIS A 199 -6.50 19.08 -12.63
CA HIS A 199 -6.00 17.75 -12.96
C HIS A 199 -4.64 17.86 -13.66
N ARG A 200 -3.71 18.54 -13.00
CA ARG A 200 -2.37 18.80 -13.50
C ARG A 200 -1.37 18.87 -12.37
N GLU A 201 -0.27 18.11 -12.48
CA GLU A 201 0.84 18.19 -11.55
C GLU A 201 1.49 19.59 -11.59
N PRO A 202 1.61 20.29 -10.45
CA PRO A 202 2.34 21.54 -10.38
C PRO A 202 3.84 21.29 -10.58
N ILE A 203 4.42 21.90 -11.62
CA ILE A 203 5.85 21.83 -11.90
C ILE A 203 6.48 23.17 -11.54
N GLU A 204 7.34 23.15 -10.53
CA GLU A 204 8.12 24.32 -10.14
C GLU A 204 9.35 24.48 -11.05
N MET A 205 9.49 25.65 -11.66
CA MET A 205 10.67 26.00 -12.45
C MET A 205 11.71 26.63 -11.52
N VAL A 206 12.84 25.94 -11.37
CA VAL A 206 13.97 26.43 -10.55
C VAL A 206 14.88 27.29 -11.40
N GLU A 207 15.11 28.55 -10.95
CA GLU A 207 16.09 29.44 -11.57
C GLU A 207 17.49 29.06 -11.08
N ILE A 208 18.43 28.97 -12.01
CA ILE A 208 19.85 28.71 -11.73
C ILE A 208 20.60 30.03 -11.92
N TYR A 209 21.24 30.49 -10.86
CA TYR A 209 22.05 31.72 -10.85
C TYR A 209 23.54 31.37 -10.98
#